data_640685ee14f028d30f1490844dbabf6e
#
_entry.id   640685ee14f028d30f1490844dbabf6e
#
_cell.length_a   1.000
_cell.length_b   1.000
_cell.length_c   1.000
_cell.angle_alpha   90.00
_cell.angle_beta   90.00
_cell.angle_gamma   90.00
#
_symmetry.space_group_name_H-M   'P 1'
#
loop_
_entity.id
_entity.type
_entity.pdbx_description
1 polymer ?
#
loop_
_entity_poly.entity_id
_entity_poly.type
_entity_poly.pdbx_seq_one_letter_code
_entity_poly.pdbx_strand_id
1 'polypeptide(L)'
;TIETDEDDLLGGFRLVNGETKFVPGPVIEAMTRGCTLLLDECDLGSNKLMCLQPVLEGKGVYLKKVNKWITPKSGFNVMATANTKGKGSDDGMFIGTNVLNEAFLERFAITLEQPYPSVAIEKKIVLGAMKKYGRVDEEFCDNLITWADVIRKTFYDGGIDSVISTRRLDHIAKAFAIFGDKQKSIDLCVARFSEDEKVSFLDLYSKIDAKIPLEEKEEEAVEKEIVDDENDF
;
A
#
# COMPACT_ATOMS: atom_id res chain seq x y z
N THR A 1 8.95 -11.80 -2.49
CA THR A 1 9.81 -11.28 -3.58
C THR A 1 9.65 -12.16 -4.82
N ILE A 2 10.13 -11.70 -5.98
CA ILE A 2 10.12 -12.46 -7.24
C ILE A 2 10.89 -13.79 -7.15
N GLU A 3 11.87 -13.87 -6.27
CA GLU A 3 12.70 -15.05 -6.06
C GLU A 3 12.10 -16.06 -5.09
N THR A 4 11.09 -15.63 -4.30
CA THR A 4 10.41 -16.51 -3.35
C THR A 4 9.88 -17.76 -4.05
N ASP A 5 10.26 -18.93 -3.57
CA ASP A 5 9.95 -20.20 -4.19
C ASP A 5 9.24 -21.18 -3.24
N GLU A 6 9.00 -22.41 -3.74
CA GLU A 6 8.34 -23.46 -2.98
C GLU A 6 9.12 -23.80 -1.70
N ASP A 7 10.46 -23.77 -1.74
CA ASP A 7 11.30 -24.09 -0.59
C ASP A 7 11.23 -23.03 0.50
N ASP A 8 11.08 -21.75 0.10
CA ASP A 8 10.89 -20.65 1.04
C ASP A 8 9.50 -20.69 1.68
N LEU A 9 8.49 -21.07 0.93
CA LEU A 9 7.09 -21.07 1.36
C LEU A 9 6.73 -22.34 2.15
N LEU A 10 7.01 -23.51 1.60
CA LEU A 10 6.63 -24.80 2.17
C LEU A 10 7.73 -25.40 3.06
N GLY A 11 8.98 -25.06 2.79
CA GLY A 11 10.15 -25.56 3.51
C GLY A 11 11.07 -26.43 2.69
N GLY A 12 12.30 -26.51 3.16
CA GLY A 12 13.38 -27.21 2.47
C GLY A 12 14.40 -27.79 3.42
N PHE A 13 15.34 -28.54 2.88
CA PHE A 13 16.45 -29.05 3.66
C PHE A 13 17.45 -27.92 3.95
N ARG A 14 17.88 -27.85 5.20
CA ARG A 14 18.88 -26.88 5.69
C ARG A 14 19.92 -27.62 6.53
N LEU A 15 21.13 -27.11 6.56
CA LEU A 15 22.19 -27.59 7.47
C LEU A 15 21.96 -26.99 8.85
N VAL A 16 21.59 -27.83 9.81
CA VAL A 16 21.30 -27.43 11.20
C VAL A 16 22.22 -28.23 12.12
N ASN A 17 23.13 -27.57 12.82
CA ASN A 17 24.10 -28.19 13.71
C ASN A 17 24.91 -29.35 13.06
N GLY A 18 25.32 -29.18 11.80
CA GLY A 18 26.09 -30.16 11.06
C GLY A 18 25.26 -31.31 10.43
N GLU A 19 23.94 -31.33 10.63
CA GLU A 19 23.04 -32.33 10.07
C GLU A 19 22.08 -31.70 9.05
N THR A 20 21.77 -32.41 7.98
CA THR A 20 20.76 -31.99 7.01
C THR A 20 19.37 -32.29 7.58
N LYS A 21 18.60 -31.23 7.88
CA LYS A 21 17.23 -31.35 8.40
C LYS A 21 16.26 -30.62 7.53
N PHE A 22 15.03 -31.15 7.40
CA PHE A 22 13.93 -30.43 6.81
C PHE A 22 13.45 -29.36 7.78
N VAL A 23 13.45 -28.10 7.32
CA VAL A 23 12.93 -26.95 8.05
C VAL A 23 11.62 -26.52 7.39
N PRO A 24 10.47 -26.55 8.09
CA PRO A 24 9.21 -26.08 7.56
C PRO A 24 9.28 -24.61 7.20
N GLY A 25 8.64 -24.25 6.10
CA GLY A 25 8.45 -22.84 5.72
C GLY A 25 7.22 -22.21 6.42
N PRO A 26 7.03 -20.89 6.28
CA PRO A 26 5.98 -20.16 6.98
C PRO A 26 4.57 -20.66 6.68
N VAL A 27 4.32 -21.18 5.49
CA VAL A 27 3.02 -21.77 5.12
C VAL A 27 2.73 -23.00 5.97
N ILE A 28 3.70 -23.91 6.06
CA ILE A 28 3.55 -25.15 6.84
C ILE A 28 3.45 -24.86 8.34
N GLU A 29 4.18 -23.86 8.82
CA GLU A 29 4.06 -23.42 10.20
C GLU A 29 2.67 -22.84 10.49
N ALA A 30 2.16 -21.95 9.63
CA ALA A 30 0.83 -21.38 9.80
C ALA A 30 -0.28 -22.45 9.75
N MET A 31 -0.19 -23.39 8.79
CA MET A 31 -1.13 -24.52 8.68
C MET A 31 -1.12 -25.39 9.93
N THR A 32 0.06 -25.74 10.43
CA THR A 32 0.20 -26.64 11.59
C THR A 32 -0.15 -25.99 12.93
N ARG A 33 -0.01 -24.65 13.00
CA ARG A 33 -0.41 -23.85 14.19
C ARG A 33 -1.86 -23.44 14.17
N GLY A 34 -2.52 -23.41 12.99
CA GLY A 34 -3.88 -22.91 12.83
C GLY A 34 -3.95 -21.38 12.97
N CYS A 35 -3.01 -20.65 12.37
CA CYS A 35 -2.97 -19.20 12.43
C CYS A 35 -3.04 -18.59 11.00
N THR A 36 -3.29 -17.28 10.93
CA THR A 36 -3.34 -16.58 9.66
C THR A 36 -1.94 -16.46 9.05
N LEU A 37 -1.83 -16.82 7.77
CA LEU A 37 -0.67 -16.56 6.92
C LEU A 37 -0.90 -15.23 6.20
N LEU A 38 0.04 -14.29 6.30
CA LEU A 38 0.05 -13.06 5.53
C LEU A 38 1.06 -13.17 4.38
N LEU A 39 0.56 -13.01 3.15
CA LEU A 39 1.36 -12.83 1.95
C LEU A 39 1.46 -11.33 1.65
N ASP A 40 2.50 -10.68 2.18
CA ASP A 40 2.68 -9.26 1.98
C ASP A 40 3.27 -8.97 0.61
N GLU A 41 2.69 -7.97 -0.11
CA GLU A 41 3.10 -7.59 -1.46
C GLU A 41 3.14 -8.79 -2.43
N CYS A 42 2.07 -9.59 -2.46
CA CYS A 42 2.04 -10.83 -3.25
C CYS A 42 2.17 -10.59 -4.77
N ASP A 43 1.87 -9.41 -5.26
CA ASP A 43 2.05 -8.97 -6.65
C ASP A 43 3.52 -8.75 -7.05
N LEU A 44 4.46 -8.72 -6.09
CA LEU A 44 5.90 -8.85 -6.37
C LEU A 44 6.34 -10.30 -6.59
N GLY A 45 5.46 -11.25 -6.31
CA GLY A 45 5.74 -12.68 -6.48
C GLY A 45 5.70 -13.12 -7.94
N SER A 46 6.24 -14.30 -8.19
CA SER A 46 6.22 -14.93 -9.51
C SER A 46 5.19 -16.08 -9.58
N ASN A 47 5.09 -16.75 -10.72
CA ASN A 47 4.28 -17.96 -10.88
C ASN A 47 4.64 -19.09 -9.90
N LYS A 48 5.76 -19.00 -9.18
CA LYS A 48 6.13 -19.93 -8.11
C LYS A 48 5.11 -19.94 -6.96
N LEU A 49 4.33 -18.85 -6.77
CA LEU A 49 3.23 -18.78 -5.81
C LEU A 49 2.09 -19.78 -6.11
N MET A 50 2.05 -20.36 -7.31
CA MET A 50 1.05 -21.36 -7.68
C MET A 50 1.08 -22.63 -6.81
N CYS A 51 2.20 -22.91 -6.13
CA CYS A 51 2.28 -23.99 -5.14
C CYS A 51 1.30 -23.80 -3.96
N LEU A 52 0.81 -22.56 -3.74
CA LEU A 52 -0.16 -22.25 -2.70
C LEU A 52 -1.63 -22.49 -3.09
N GLN A 53 -1.93 -22.84 -4.33
CA GLN A 53 -3.32 -23.06 -4.75
C GLN A 53 -4.11 -24.02 -3.85
N PRO A 54 -3.60 -25.21 -3.48
CA PRO A 54 -4.33 -26.11 -2.58
C PRO A 54 -4.54 -25.48 -1.19
N VAL A 55 -3.56 -24.71 -0.73
CA VAL A 55 -3.58 -24.04 0.57
C VAL A 55 -4.67 -22.97 0.62
N LEU A 56 -4.79 -22.16 -0.44
CA LEU A 56 -5.83 -21.13 -0.57
C LEU A 56 -7.24 -21.73 -0.64
N GLU A 57 -7.37 -22.95 -1.14
CA GLU A 57 -8.63 -23.70 -1.12
C GLU A 57 -8.92 -24.39 0.23
N GLY A 58 -8.10 -24.16 1.24
CA GLY A 58 -8.22 -24.83 2.56
C GLY A 58 -7.87 -26.33 2.54
N LYS A 59 -7.27 -26.80 1.46
CA LYS A 59 -6.83 -28.19 1.30
C LYS A 59 -5.44 -28.40 1.91
N GLY A 60 -5.13 -29.68 2.17
CA GLY A 60 -3.80 -30.06 2.57
C GLY A 60 -2.78 -29.95 1.42
N VAL A 61 -1.52 -29.94 1.78
CA VAL A 61 -0.38 -29.97 0.85
C VAL A 61 0.52 -31.18 1.12
N TYR A 62 0.96 -31.82 0.05
CA TYR A 62 1.88 -32.94 0.12
C TYR A 62 3.33 -32.47 0.00
N LEU A 63 4.09 -32.61 1.07
CA LEU A 63 5.51 -32.29 1.11
C LEU A 63 6.33 -33.45 0.53
N LYS A 64 6.62 -33.39 -0.76
CA LYS A 64 7.35 -34.45 -1.50
C LYS A 64 8.70 -34.78 -0.87
N LYS A 65 9.43 -33.76 -0.36
CA LYS A 65 10.77 -33.89 0.21
C LYS A 65 10.83 -34.77 1.46
N VAL A 66 9.75 -34.84 2.23
CA VAL A 66 9.66 -35.59 3.48
C VAL A 66 8.53 -36.62 3.45
N ASN A 67 7.91 -36.84 2.29
CA ASN A 67 6.83 -37.81 2.08
C ASN A 67 5.70 -37.66 3.12
N LYS A 68 5.26 -36.42 3.35
CA LYS A 68 4.29 -36.11 4.39
C LYS A 68 3.15 -35.25 3.89
N TRP A 69 1.92 -35.62 4.22
CA TRP A 69 0.74 -34.81 4.00
C TRP A 69 0.52 -33.86 5.18
N ILE A 70 0.34 -32.56 4.92
CA ILE A 70 0.02 -31.56 5.92
C ILE A 70 -1.38 -31.04 5.68
N THR A 71 -2.26 -31.16 6.65
CA THR A 71 -3.62 -30.64 6.63
C THR A 71 -3.69 -29.39 7.52
N PRO A 72 -4.36 -28.31 7.10
CA PRO A 72 -4.46 -27.12 7.92
C PRO A 72 -5.30 -27.38 9.18
N LYS A 73 -4.82 -26.88 10.34
CA LYS A 73 -5.59 -26.90 11.57
C LYS A 73 -6.67 -25.82 11.55
N SER A 74 -7.68 -26.01 12.41
CA SER A 74 -8.73 -24.99 12.62
C SER A 74 -8.11 -23.64 12.99
N GLY A 75 -8.65 -22.56 12.41
CA GLY A 75 -8.14 -21.19 12.56
C GLY A 75 -7.11 -20.78 11.50
N PHE A 76 -6.62 -21.73 10.67
CA PHE A 76 -5.76 -21.38 9.55
C PHE A 76 -6.55 -20.55 8.52
N ASN A 77 -5.96 -19.46 8.07
CA ASN A 77 -6.47 -18.63 6.98
C ASN A 77 -5.30 -17.99 6.23
N VAL A 78 -5.57 -17.48 5.03
CA VAL A 78 -4.59 -16.75 4.22
C VAL A 78 -5.13 -15.36 3.92
N MET A 79 -4.29 -14.36 4.13
CA MET A 79 -4.50 -12.98 3.72
C MET A 79 -3.37 -12.56 2.80
N ALA A 80 -3.66 -11.71 1.83
CA ALA A 80 -2.65 -11.14 0.94
C ALA A 80 -2.81 -9.63 0.84
N THR A 81 -1.70 -8.92 0.63
CA THR A 81 -1.69 -7.52 0.22
C THR A 81 -1.11 -7.41 -1.18
N ALA A 82 -1.56 -6.42 -1.93
CA ALA A 82 -1.07 -6.12 -3.27
C ALA A 82 -1.28 -4.62 -3.57
N ASN A 83 -0.40 -4.03 -4.35
CA ASN A 83 -0.52 -2.64 -4.79
C ASN A 83 -1.32 -2.51 -6.10
N THR A 84 -1.34 -3.56 -6.92
CA THR A 84 -1.91 -3.56 -8.28
C THR A 84 -3.12 -4.47 -8.45
N LYS A 85 -3.69 -4.98 -7.35
CA LYS A 85 -4.73 -6.04 -7.40
C LYS A 85 -4.29 -7.27 -8.21
N GLY A 86 -2.98 -7.49 -8.34
CA GLY A 86 -2.41 -8.59 -9.15
C GLY A 86 -2.42 -8.37 -10.66
N LYS A 87 -2.74 -7.16 -11.13
CA LYS A 87 -2.79 -6.82 -12.56
C LYS A 87 -1.50 -6.23 -13.11
N GLY A 88 -0.48 -6.06 -12.27
CA GLY A 88 0.74 -5.35 -12.64
C GLY A 88 0.52 -3.83 -12.70
N SER A 89 1.57 -3.08 -13.05
CA SER A 89 1.55 -1.62 -13.15
C SER A 89 1.94 -1.23 -14.57
N ASP A 90 0.95 -0.89 -15.38
CA ASP A 90 1.17 -0.42 -16.75
C ASP A 90 1.67 1.04 -16.77
N ASP A 91 1.39 1.79 -15.71
CA ASP A 91 1.79 3.19 -15.50
C ASP A 91 3.22 3.34 -14.96
N GLY A 92 3.91 2.23 -14.64
CA GLY A 92 5.25 2.24 -14.06
C GLY A 92 5.34 2.70 -12.60
N MET A 93 4.21 3.01 -11.96
CA MET A 93 4.16 3.50 -10.58
C MET A 93 4.62 2.43 -9.57
N PHE A 94 4.27 1.17 -9.82
CA PHE A 94 4.64 0.03 -9.00
C PHE A 94 5.59 -0.89 -9.76
N ILE A 95 6.78 -0.37 -10.07
CA ILE A 95 7.82 -1.12 -10.80
C ILE A 95 8.14 -2.41 -10.05
N GLY A 96 8.23 -3.51 -10.79
CA GLY A 96 8.54 -4.84 -10.25
C GLY A 96 7.33 -5.66 -9.84
N THR A 97 6.11 -5.10 -9.93
CA THR A 97 4.89 -5.89 -9.78
C THR A 97 4.65 -6.73 -11.04
N ASN A 98 4.13 -7.93 -10.81
CA ASN A 98 3.82 -8.88 -11.87
C ASN A 98 2.30 -9.02 -12.06
N VAL A 99 1.89 -9.39 -13.26
CA VAL A 99 0.54 -9.87 -13.50
C VAL A 99 0.43 -11.26 -12.89
N LEU A 100 -0.36 -11.40 -11.84
CA LEU A 100 -0.61 -12.67 -11.20
C LEU A 100 -1.60 -13.49 -12.02
N ASN A 101 -1.48 -14.82 -11.91
CA ASN A 101 -2.39 -15.74 -12.57
C ASN A 101 -3.82 -15.57 -12.02
N GLU A 102 -4.80 -15.42 -12.91
CA GLU A 102 -6.21 -15.22 -12.53
C GLU A 102 -6.73 -16.36 -11.64
N ALA A 103 -6.35 -17.61 -11.96
CA ALA A 103 -6.73 -18.76 -11.12
C ALA A 103 -6.17 -18.70 -9.69
N PHE A 104 -5.07 -17.98 -9.47
CA PHE A 104 -4.56 -17.69 -8.12
C PHE A 104 -5.40 -16.63 -7.43
N LEU A 105 -5.74 -15.55 -8.13
CA LEU A 105 -6.53 -14.43 -7.60
C LEU A 105 -7.96 -14.85 -7.23
N GLU A 106 -8.60 -15.67 -8.07
CA GLU A 106 -9.96 -16.22 -7.85
C GLU A 106 -10.10 -17.05 -6.56
N ARG A 107 -8.98 -17.49 -5.99
CA ARG A 107 -9.00 -18.23 -4.72
C ARG A 107 -9.09 -17.35 -3.49
N PHE A 108 -8.96 -16.04 -3.65
CA PHE A 108 -9.29 -15.08 -2.61
C PHE A 108 -10.76 -14.71 -2.69
N ALA A 109 -11.56 -15.23 -1.77
CA ALA A 109 -13.00 -15.04 -1.77
C ALA A 109 -13.44 -13.59 -1.57
N ILE A 110 -12.60 -12.77 -0.94
CA ILE A 110 -12.89 -11.37 -0.61
C ILE A 110 -11.69 -10.52 -1.03
N THR A 111 -11.95 -9.51 -1.85
CA THR A 111 -10.97 -8.47 -2.19
C THR A 111 -11.49 -7.13 -1.68
N LEU A 112 -10.67 -6.46 -0.87
CA LEU A 112 -10.97 -5.15 -0.32
C LEU A 112 -9.97 -4.13 -0.86
N GLU A 113 -10.48 -3.01 -1.32
CA GLU A 113 -9.65 -1.85 -1.61
C GLU A 113 -9.54 -0.99 -0.34
N GLN A 114 -8.30 -0.69 0.05
CA GLN A 114 -8.04 0.13 1.23
C GLN A 114 -7.76 1.58 0.79
N PRO A 115 -8.74 2.48 0.88
CA PRO A 115 -8.51 3.89 0.61
C PRO A 115 -7.64 4.53 1.70
N TYR A 116 -7.19 5.76 1.46
CA TYR A 116 -6.58 6.55 2.52
C TYR A 116 -7.55 6.74 3.69
N PRO A 117 -7.03 6.84 4.92
CA PRO A 117 -7.87 7.08 6.10
C PRO A 117 -8.64 8.40 5.96
N SER A 118 -9.83 8.47 6.57
CA SER A 118 -10.52 9.76 6.69
C SER A 118 -9.65 10.78 7.44
N VAL A 119 -9.84 12.06 7.15
CA VAL A 119 -9.14 13.19 7.79
C VAL A 119 -9.05 13.03 9.31
N ALA A 120 -10.16 12.66 9.96
CA ALA A 120 -10.20 12.49 11.42
C ALA A 120 -9.35 11.31 11.92
N ILE A 121 -9.25 10.23 11.15
CA ILE A 121 -8.43 9.06 11.50
C ILE A 121 -6.96 9.39 11.20
N GLU A 122 -6.66 10.00 10.06
CA GLU A 122 -5.30 10.36 9.69
C GLU A 122 -4.70 11.38 10.68
N LYS A 123 -5.49 12.35 11.14
CA LYS A 123 -5.09 13.27 12.23
C LYS A 123 -4.67 12.51 13.48
N LYS A 124 -5.45 11.50 13.90
CA LYS A 124 -5.08 10.67 15.05
C LYS A 124 -3.77 9.91 14.83
N ILE A 125 -3.53 9.40 13.62
CA ILE A 125 -2.29 8.71 13.26
C ILE A 125 -1.10 9.65 13.34
N VAL A 126 -1.18 10.82 12.69
CA VAL A 126 -0.07 11.80 12.65
C VAL A 126 0.20 12.39 14.02
N LEU A 127 -0.83 12.75 14.80
CA LEU A 127 -0.67 13.21 16.19
C LEU A 127 -0.09 12.10 17.07
N GLY A 128 -0.49 10.84 16.87
CA GLY A 128 0.10 9.69 17.55
C GLY A 128 1.60 9.55 17.25
N ALA A 129 1.99 9.74 15.99
CA ALA A 129 3.39 9.75 15.58
C ALA A 129 4.16 10.92 16.22
N MET A 130 3.62 12.14 16.18
CA MET A 130 4.22 13.31 16.82
C MET A 130 4.43 13.11 18.33
N LYS A 131 3.43 12.53 19.02
CA LYS A 131 3.54 12.17 20.45
C LYS A 131 4.66 11.14 20.68
N LYS A 132 4.71 10.09 19.84
CA LYS A 132 5.75 9.06 19.90
C LYS A 132 7.16 9.61 19.72
N TYR A 133 7.31 10.62 18.86
CA TYR A 133 8.60 11.28 18.60
C TYR A 133 8.90 12.44 19.54
N GLY A 134 7.97 12.80 20.44
CA GLY A 134 8.20 13.77 21.52
C GLY A 134 8.02 15.23 21.12
N ARG A 135 7.46 15.54 19.95
CA ARG A 135 7.15 16.92 19.53
C ARG A 135 5.77 16.96 18.89
N VAL A 136 4.82 17.63 19.56
CA VAL A 136 3.44 17.76 19.13
C VAL A 136 3.17 19.20 18.70
N ASP A 137 2.59 19.36 17.52
CA ASP A 137 2.07 20.64 17.00
C ASP A 137 0.78 20.32 16.24
N GLU A 138 -0.35 20.68 16.83
CA GLU A 138 -1.67 20.34 16.26
C GLU A 138 -1.96 21.12 14.99
N GLU A 139 -1.57 22.40 14.91
CA GLU A 139 -1.74 23.22 13.71
C GLU A 139 -0.90 22.66 12.55
N PHE A 140 0.34 22.28 12.82
CA PHE A 140 1.18 21.62 11.83
C PHE A 140 0.57 20.30 11.34
N CYS A 141 0.01 19.51 12.25
CA CYS A 141 -0.69 18.29 11.90
C CYS A 141 -1.88 18.56 10.95
N ASP A 142 -2.72 19.54 11.26
CA ASP A 142 -3.87 19.92 10.43
C ASP A 142 -3.44 20.40 9.05
N ASN A 143 -2.41 21.24 8.98
CA ASN A 143 -1.84 21.71 7.73
C ASN A 143 -1.28 20.58 6.88
N LEU A 144 -0.56 19.61 7.49
CA LEU A 144 -0.05 18.44 6.80
C LEU A 144 -1.14 17.57 6.19
N ILE A 145 -2.25 17.40 6.90
CA ILE A 145 -3.36 16.57 6.40
C ILE A 145 -4.07 17.27 5.24
N THR A 146 -4.33 18.56 5.36
CA THR A 146 -4.90 19.37 4.29
C THR A 146 -3.99 19.34 3.05
N TRP A 147 -2.70 19.52 3.25
CA TRP A 147 -1.69 19.45 2.20
C TRP A 147 -1.66 18.10 1.47
N ALA A 148 -1.67 17.01 2.23
CA ALA A 148 -1.68 15.68 1.64
C ALA A 148 -2.99 15.37 0.89
N ASP A 149 -4.13 15.85 1.40
CA ASP A 149 -5.44 15.66 0.77
C ASP A 149 -5.52 16.37 -0.59
N VAL A 150 -5.06 17.62 -0.67
CA VAL A 150 -4.99 18.37 -1.93
C VAL A 150 -4.09 17.66 -2.94
N ILE A 151 -2.89 17.24 -2.53
CA ILE A 151 -1.96 16.53 -3.41
C ILE A 151 -2.58 15.22 -3.93
N ARG A 152 -3.25 14.46 -3.07
CA ARG A 152 -3.92 13.21 -3.46
C ARG A 152 -5.05 13.44 -4.45
N LYS A 153 -5.86 14.48 -4.26
CA LYS A 153 -6.91 14.86 -5.21
C LYS A 153 -6.30 15.19 -6.57
N THR A 154 -5.30 16.06 -6.61
CA THR A 154 -4.59 16.41 -7.84
C THR A 154 -3.98 15.20 -8.54
N PHE A 155 -3.44 14.23 -7.77
CA PHE A 155 -2.92 12.98 -8.30
C PHE A 155 -4.02 12.13 -8.94
N TYR A 156 -5.16 11.94 -8.27
CA TYR A 156 -6.27 11.16 -8.82
C TYR A 156 -6.92 11.84 -10.05
N ASP A 157 -6.83 13.15 -10.14
CA ASP A 157 -7.28 13.94 -11.29
C ASP A 157 -6.25 13.93 -12.44
N GLY A 158 -5.12 13.23 -12.27
CA GLY A 158 -4.07 13.11 -13.28
C GLY A 158 -3.20 14.36 -13.46
N GLY A 159 -3.21 15.28 -12.49
CA GLY A 159 -2.43 16.52 -12.55
C GLY A 159 -0.97 16.39 -12.12
N ILE A 160 -0.62 15.32 -11.41
CA ILE A 160 0.73 15.01 -10.94
C ILE A 160 0.93 13.49 -10.91
N ASP A 161 2.19 13.02 -10.95
CA ASP A 161 2.54 11.61 -10.99
C ASP A 161 2.88 11.02 -9.61
N SER A 162 3.03 11.87 -8.59
CA SER A 162 3.44 11.46 -7.26
C SER A 162 2.40 11.77 -6.19
N VAL A 163 2.39 10.98 -5.12
CA VAL A 163 1.42 11.11 -4.03
C VAL A 163 2.09 11.17 -2.66
N ILE A 164 1.46 11.88 -1.74
CA ILE A 164 1.86 11.92 -0.33
C ILE A 164 1.05 10.90 0.46
N SER A 165 1.68 9.81 0.83
CA SER A 165 1.07 8.76 1.65
C SER A 165 1.04 9.12 3.14
N THR A 166 0.16 8.47 3.91
CA THR A 166 0.14 8.57 5.39
C THR A 166 1.51 8.20 6.01
N ARG A 167 2.24 7.24 5.41
CA ARG A 167 3.61 6.91 5.80
C ARG A 167 4.55 8.11 5.63
N ARG A 168 4.37 8.90 4.57
CA ARG A 168 5.15 10.12 4.36
C ARG A 168 4.88 11.15 5.44
N LEU A 169 3.63 11.30 5.88
CA LEU A 169 3.27 12.17 6.99
C LEU A 169 3.92 11.75 8.31
N ASP A 170 3.99 10.44 8.59
CA ASP A 170 4.73 9.90 9.75
C ASP A 170 6.23 10.26 9.68
N HIS A 171 6.85 10.15 8.50
CA HIS A 171 8.24 10.55 8.30
C HIS A 171 8.46 12.04 8.50
N ILE A 172 7.53 12.89 8.05
CA ILE A 172 7.59 14.34 8.28
C ILE A 172 7.47 14.64 9.78
N ALA A 173 6.55 14.00 10.49
CA ALA A 173 6.41 14.13 11.93
C ALA A 173 7.70 13.76 12.68
N LYS A 174 8.37 12.68 12.24
CA LYS A 174 9.68 12.27 12.76
C LYS A 174 10.77 13.28 12.46
N ALA A 175 10.85 13.80 11.24
CA ALA A 175 11.81 14.81 10.84
C ALA A 175 11.59 16.10 11.63
N PHE A 176 10.33 16.51 11.86
CA PHE A 176 9.98 17.67 12.68
C PHE A 176 10.42 17.50 14.13
N ALA A 177 10.31 16.32 14.69
CA ALA A 177 10.81 16.06 16.04
C ALA A 177 12.35 16.24 16.13
N ILE A 178 13.08 15.84 15.07
CA ILE A 178 14.55 15.94 15.01
C ILE A 178 15.02 17.38 14.78
N PHE A 179 14.45 18.05 13.77
CA PHE A 179 14.98 19.35 13.31
C PHE A 179 14.27 20.55 13.92
N GLY A 180 13.03 20.41 14.38
CA GLY A 180 12.25 21.49 14.97
C GLY A 180 11.71 22.53 14.00
N ASP A 181 11.96 22.37 12.72
CA ASP A 181 11.57 23.26 11.63
C ASP A 181 10.59 22.55 10.71
N LYS A 182 9.40 23.12 10.53
CA LYS A 182 8.30 22.57 9.73
C LYS A 182 8.69 22.46 8.26
N GLN A 183 9.15 23.56 7.69
CA GLN A 183 9.51 23.68 6.28
C GLN A 183 10.65 22.72 5.89
N LYS A 184 11.71 22.73 6.69
CA LYS A 184 12.85 21.83 6.52
C LYS A 184 12.44 20.36 6.61
N SER A 185 11.52 20.03 7.50
CA SER A 185 11.04 18.66 7.68
C SER A 185 10.28 18.15 6.46
N ILE A 186 9.47 19.00 5.83
CA ILE A 186 8.78 18.70 4.59
C ILE A 186 9.78 18.59 3.46
N ASP A 187 10.67 19.60 3.27
CA ASP A 187 11.67 19.63 2.21
C ASP A 187 12.50 18.34 2.17
N LEU A 188 13.04 17.92 3.32
CA LEU A 188 13.82 16.69 3.42
C LEU A 188 12.99 15.43 3.09
N CYS A 189 11.72 15.41 3.41
CA CYS A 189 10.86 14.25 3.16
C CYS A 189 10.33 14.18 1.73
N VAL A 190 10.32 15.31 1.00
CA VAL A 190 9.90 15.37 -0.41
C VAL A 190 11.08 15.41 -1.39
N ALA A 191 12.31 15.46 -0.91
CA ALA A 191 13.53 15.57 -1.71
C ALA A 191 13.74 14.42 -2.73
N ARG A 192 13.02 13.31 -2.61
CA ARG A 192 13.08 12.19 -3.56
C ARG A 192 12.24 12.38 -4.82
N PHE A 193 11.31 13.32 -4.81
CA PHE A 193 10.43 13.62 -5.95
C PHE A 193 11.18 14.45 -7.01
N SER A 194 10.60 14.60 -8.18
CA SER A 194 11.15 15.49 -9.20
C SER A 194 11.26 16.93 -8.68
N GLU A 195 12.17 17.73 -9.22
CA GLU A 195 12.33 19.12 -8.75
C GLU A 195 11.04 19.94 -8.95
N ASP A 196 10.31 19.72 -10.04
CA ASP A 196 9.06 20.42 -10.31
C ASP A 196 7.96 20.06 -9.29
N GLU A 197 7.81 18.77 -8.97
CA GLU A 197 6.88 18.32 -7.95
C GLU A 197 7.28 18.82 -6.55
N LYS A 198 8.57 18.74 -6.24
CA LYS A 198 9.10 19.22 -4.96
C LYS A 198 8.79 20.70 -4.75
N VAL A 199 9.07 21.53 -5.75
CA VAL A 199 8.76 22.98 -5.72
C VAL A 199 7.25 23.19 -5.53
N SER A 200 6.43 22.47 -6.29
CA SER A 200 4.96 22.57 -6.21
C SER A 200 4.44 22.16 -4.82
N PHE A 201 4.98 21.09 -4.24
CA PHE A 201 4.59 20.62 -2.91
C PHE A 201 4.98 21.61 -1.81
N LEU A 202 6.16 22.22 -1.89
CA LEU A 202 6.62 23.21 -0.94
C LEU A 202 5.83 24.52 -1.05
N ASP A 203 5.52 24.98 -2.26
CA ASP A 203 4.70 26.17 -2.50
C ASP A 203 3.28 25.97 -1.96
N LEU A 204 2.67 24.82 -2.26
CA LEU A 204 1.35 24.47 -1.72
C LEU A 204 1.34 24.48 -0.19
N TYR A 205 2.35 23.86 0.44
CA TYR A 205 2.43 23.88 1.90
C TYR A 205 2.56 25.30 2.45
N SER A 206 3.39 26.14 1.83
CA SER A 206 3.58 27.53 2.24
C SER A 206 2.28 28.34 2.16
N LYS A 207 1.45 28.10 1.14
CA LYS A 207 0.13 28.72 1.02
C LYS A 207 -0.83 28.26 2.13
N ILE A 208 -0.84 26.99 2.45
CA ILE A 208 -1.68 26.43 3.53
C ILE A 208 -1.23 26.98 4.91
N ASP A 209 0.06 27.01 5.18
CA ASP A 209 0.61 27.51 6.45
C ASP A 209 0.34 29.02 6.63
N ALA A 210 0.39 29.79 5.53
CA ALA A 210 0.01 31.20 5.51
C ALA A 210 -1.50 31.45 5.49
N LYS A 211 -2.33 30.39 5.46
CA LYS A 211 -3.80 30.46 5.38
C LYS A 211 -4.31 31.24 4.16
N ILE A 212 -3.57 31.19 3.06
CA ILE A 212 -4.00 31.77 1.77
C ILE A 212 -5.08 30.87 1.18
N PRO A 213 -6.24 31.39 0.74
CA PRO A 213 -7.27 30.60 0.08
C PRO A 213 -6.70 29.86 -1.14
N LEU A 214 -6.94 28.57 -1.22
CA LEU A 214 -6.64 27.80 -2.43
C LEU A 214 -7.77 28.10 -3.42
N GLU A 215 -7.44 28.62 -4.61
CA GLU A 215 -8.42 28.78 -5.68
C GLU A 215 -8.95 27.39 -6.04
N GLU A 216 -10.21 27.13 -5.71
CA GLU A 216 -10.93 25.99 -6.26
C GLU A 216 -11.05 26.27 -7.76
N LYS A 217 -10.57 25.36 -8.61
CA LYS A 217 -10.97 25.39 -10.03
C LYS A 217 -12.47 25.20 -10.03
N GLU A 218 -13.21 26.26 -10.34
CA GLU A 218 -14.61 26.16 -10.67
C GLU A 218 -14.73 25.12 -11.78
N GLU A 219 -15.40 24.01 -11.48
CA GLU A 219 -15.89 23.11 -12.51
C GLU A 219 -16.84 23.96 -13.36
N GLU A 220 -16.40 24.37 -14.55
CA GLU A 220 -17.30 24.86 -15.57
C GLU A 220 -18.34 23.75 -15.81
N ALA A 221 -19.47 23.91 -15.17
CA ALA A 221 -20.67 23.18 -15.48
C ALA A 221 -20.99 23.54 -16.95
N VAL A 222 -20.60 22.65 -17.85
CA VAL A 222 -21.12 22.64 -19.19
C VAL A 222 -22.59 22.30 -19.09
N GLU A 223 -23.42 23.32 -18.87
CA GLU A 223 -24.84 23.27 -19.18
C GLU A 223 -24.97 22.91 -20.66
N LYS A 224 -25.25 21.63 -20.92
CA LYS A 224 -25.79 21.23 -22.20
C LYS A 224 -27.17 21.89 -22.34
N GLU A 225 -27.25 22.98 -23.03
CA GLU A 225 -28.49 23.46 -23.64
C GLU A 225 -29.07 22.31 -24.45
N ILE A 226 -30.13 21.73 -23.92
CA ILE A 226 -31.08 20.92 -24.70
C ILE A 226 -31.86 21.94 -25.50
N VAL A 227 -31.48 22.13 -26.72
CA VAL A 227 -32.33 22.84 -27.71
C VAL A 227 -33.42 21.87 -28.10
N ASP A 228 -34.62 22.11 -27.56
CA ASP A 228 -35.86 21.54 -28.08
C ASP A 228 -36.12 22.12 -29.47
N ASP A 229 -35.81 21.38 -30.50
CA ASP A 229 -36.34 21.60 -31.84
C ASP A 229 -37.69 20.85 -31.96
N GLU A 230 -38.72 21.49 -31.45
CA GLU A 230 -40.06 21.32 -32.03
C GLU A 230 -40.12 22.22 -33.25
N ASN A 231 -40.15 21.66 -34.46
CA ASN A 231 -41.18 21.91 -35.49
C ASN A 231 -40.78 21.37 -36.88
N ASP A 232 -41.83 20.78 -37.44
CA ASP A 232 -42.20 20.74 -38.84
C ASP A 232 -41.68 19.61 -39.76
N PHE A 233 -42.65 18.85 -40.04
CA PHE A 233 -43.13 18.06 -41.19
C PHE A 233 -43.13 16.56 -41.05
#